data_519fa8581d4d4e701f6b855728919146
#
_entry.id   519fa8581d4d4e701f6b855728919146
#
_cell.length_a   1.000
_cell.length_b   1.000
_cell.length_c   1.000
_cell.angle_alpha   90.00
_cell.angle_beta   90.00
_cell.angle_gamma   90.00
#
_symmetry.space_group_name_H-M   'P 1'
#
loop_
_entity.id
_entity.type
_entity.pdbx_description
1 polymer ?
#
loop_
_entity_poly.entity_id
_entity_poly.type
_entity_poly.pdbx_seq_one_letter_code
_entity_poly.pdbx_strand_id
1 'polypeptide(L)'
;MNKLITRKLREFAKDLRSAISSGKTSAQVSKIKNEMLSEIYQMLCISLGTPPEKFDWSIRDKKEKFHRFTDLTPQSFFKKHVDIDLNDFVCLINDPRPFTDYNKTYTVDYLGNVYGGNIIRYLNLENEDLKKYTIKSIKADDPVWFGCDVGKFFTRQFGVMDTSLFEFDKFYGTSFGMSKSERLEYGDSVMTHAMLFTGVDLKDNKPLKWRVENSWGPDHGEKGFDIMTDPWFDQFMYEVVIHKKHLTKKMIEMYKTDPISLPPWDPMGSLAN
;
A
#
# COMPACT_ATOMS: atom_id res chain seq x y z
N MET A 1 -8.98 -7.48 16.49
CA MET A 1 -8.71 -8.70 15.70
C MET A 1 -7.22 -8.87 15.40
N ASN A 2 -6.57 -7.99 14.61
CA ASN A 2 -5.18 -8.16 14.13
C ASN A 2 -4.17 -8.50 15.24
N LYS A 3 -4.17 -7.76 16.36
CA LYS A 3 -3.25 -8.03 17.49
C LYS A 3 -3.39 -9.46 18.06
N LEU A 4 -4.62 -10.01 18.10
CA LEU A 4 -4.86 -11.36 18.61
C LEU A 4 -4.38 -12.41 17.59
N ILE A 5 -4.65 -12.22 16.31
CA ILE A 5 -4.16 -13.11 15.25
C ILE A 5 -2.62 -13.10 15.23
N THR A 6 -1.98 -11.93 15.25
CA THR A 6 -0.52 -11.83 15.31
C THR A 6 0.06 -12.56 16.53
N ARG A 7 -0.57 -12.42 17.70
CA ARG A 7 -0.16 -13.15 18.90
C ARG A 7 -0.27 -14.66 18.71
N LYS A 8 -1.39 -15.12 18.13
CA LYS A 8 -1.62 -16.56 17.88
C LYS A 8 -0.64 -17.12 16.85
N LEU A 9 -0.33 -16.37 15.80
CA LEU A 9 0.69 -16.76 14.81
C LEU A 9 2.09 -16.88 15.43
N ARG A 10 2.46 -16.01 16.37
CA ARG A 10 3.73 -16.12 17.12
C ARG A 10 3.77 -17.36 18.02
N GLU A 11 2.65 -17.70 18.67
CA GLU A 11 2.49 -18.94 19.44
C GLU A 11 2.68 -20.16 18.54
N PHE A 12 2.03 -20.18 17.39
CA PHE A 12 2.16 -21.26 16.40
C PHE A 12 3.59 -21.38 15.84
N ALA A 13 4.26 -20.26 15.58
CA ALA A 13 5.65 -20.29 15.15
C ALA A 13 6.57 -20.94 16.18
N LYS A 14 6.37 -20.66 17.49
CA LYS A 14 7.07 -21.32 18.60
C LYS A 14 6.79 -22.82 18.59
N ASP A 15 5.53 -23.24 18.47
CA ASP A 15 5.14 -24.65 18.54
C ASP A 15 5.62 -25.44 17.31
N LEU A 16 5.58 -24.86 16.10
CA LEU A 16 6.14 -25.47 14.90
C LEU A 16 7.66 -25.64 15.00
N ARG A 17 8.40 -24.65 15.52
CA ARG A 17 9.84 -24.76 15.75
C ARG A 17 10.15 -25.89 16.75
N SER A 18 9.38 -26.00 17.83
CA SER A 18 9.51 -27.09 18.81
C SER A 18 9.22 -28.45 18.18
N ALA A 19 8.19 -28.56 17.32
CA ALA A 19 7.88 -29.78 16.61
C ALA A 19 9.01 -30.22 15.67
N ILE A 20 9.62 -29.27 14.93
CA ILE A 20 10.78 -29.54 14.07
C ILE A 20 11.99 -29.98 14.91
N SER A 21 12.29 -29.27 15.99
CA SER A 21 13.42 -29.59 16.88
C SER A 21 13.26 -30.95 17.59
N SER A 22 12.03 -31.41 17.80
CA SER A 22 11.73 -32.73 18.37
C SER A 22 11.81 -33.89 17.35
N GLY A 23 12.23 -33.62 16.11
CA GLY A 23 12.43 -34.62 15.06
C GLY A 23 11.16 -35.08 14.37
N LYS A 24 10.06 -34.30 14.41
CA LYS A 24 8.84 -34.61 13.64
C LYS A 24 9.14 -34.58 12.14
N THR A 25 8.54 -35.49 11.40
CA THR A 25 8.64 -35.53 9.93
C THR A 25 7.94 -34.34 9.27
N SER A 26 8.34 -34.01 8.04
CA SER A 26 7.70 -32.94 7.26
C SER A 26 6.17 -33.14 7.13
N ALA A 27 5.70 -34.39 7.00
CA ALA A 27 4.28 -34.72 6.94
C ALA A 27 3.57 -34.38 8.26
N GLN A 28 4.19 -34.70 9.40
CA GLN A 28 3.63 -34.37 10.72
C GLN A 28 3.61 -32.87 10.97
N VAL A 29 4.67 -32.14 10.59
CA VAL A 29 4.73 -30.69 10.70
C VAL A 29 3.67 -30.03 9.80
N SER A 30 3.49 -30.53 8.57
CA SER A 30 2.44 -30.04 7.66
C SER A 30 1.03 -30.27 8.21
N LYS A 31 0.76 -31.41 8.86
CA LYS A 31 -0.52 -31.67 9.50
C LYS A 31 -0.79 -30.64 10.62
N ILE A 32 0.17 -30.44 11.53
CA ILE A 32 0.07 -29.45 12.61
C ILE A 32 -0.17 -28.05 12.05
N LYS A 33 0.58 -27.64 11.01
CA LYS A 33 0.39 -26.35 10.36
C LYS A 33 -1.01 -26.18 9.79
N ASN A 34 -1.57 -27.21 9.16
CA ASN A 34 -2.94 -27.13 8.60
C ASN A 34 -4.01 -27.00 9.70
N GLU A 35 -3.84 -27.69 10.84
CA GLU A 35 -4.70 -27.52 12.01
C GLU A 35 -4.64 -26.07 12.54
N MET A 36 -3.43 -25.50 12.68
CA MET A 36 -3.22 -24.11 13.08
C MET A 36 -3.84 -23.10 12.11
N LEU A 37 -3.73 -23.35 10.79
CA LEU A 37 -4.37 -22.51 9.77
C LEU A 37 -5.90 -22.55 9.86
N SER A 38 -6.47 -23.71 10.20
CA SER A 38 -7.91 -23.84 10.43
C SER A 38 -8.39 -23.02 11.63
N GLU A 39 -7.60 -22.94 12.71
CA GLU A 39 -7.90 -22.08 13.85
C GLU A 39 -7.88 -20.59 13.46
N ILE A 40 -6.88 -20.14 12.69
CA ILE A 40 -6.83 -18.77 12.18
C ILE A 40 -8.03 -18.47 11.28
N TYR A 41 -8.39 -19.38 10.38
CA TYR A 41 -9.55 -19.22 9.52
C TYR A 41 -10.84 -19.09 10.34
N GLN A 42 -11.01 -19.90 11.39
CA GLN A 42 -12.15 -19.80 12.30
C GLN A 42 -12.21 -18.43 13.00
N MET A 43 -11.05 -17.91 13.48
CA MET A 43 -10.97 -16.57 14.08
C MET A 43 -11.38 -15.47 13.09
N LEU A 44 -10.98 -15.60 11.83
CA LEU A 44 -11.38 -14.68 10.76
C LEU A 44 -12.87 -14.77 10.48
N CYS A 45 -13.44 -15.97 10.34
CA CYS A 45 -14.87 -16.17 10.10
C CYS A 45 -15.75 -15.62 11.23
N ILE A 46 -15.33 -15.79 12.50
CA ILE A 46 -16.03 -15.21 13.66
C ILE A 46 -16.04 -13.68 13.60
N SER A 47 -14.94 -13.09 13.16
CA SER A 47 -14.76 -11.62 13.17
C SER A 47 -15.30 -10.91 11.94
N LEU A 48 -15.28 -11.56 10.77
CA LEU A 48 -15.56 -10.95 9.46
C LEU A 48 -16.73 -11.61 8.73
N GLY A 49 -17.24 -12.72 9.24
CA GLY A 49 -18.20 -13.59 8.54
C GLY A 49 -17.50 -14.62 7.65
N THR A 50 -18.20 -15.72 7.39
CA THR A 50 -17.74 -16.75 6.44
C THR A 50 -17.88 -16.22 5.02
N PRO A 51 -16.81 -16.29 4.18
CA PRO A 51 -16.90 -15.87 2.79
C PRO A 51 -18.01 -16.62 2.05
N PRO A 52 -18.92 -15.94 1.33
CA PRO A 52 -19.98 -16.62 0.59
C PRO A 52 -19.41 -17.33 -0.65
N GLU A 53 -19.90 -18.54 -0.91
CA GLU A 53 -19.60 -19.23 -2.17
C GLU A 53 -20.30 -18.54 -3.36
N LYS A 54 -21.55 -18.08 -3.11
CA LYS A 54 -22.36 -17.31 -4.04
C LYS A 54 -23.05 -16.16 -3.34
N PHE A 55 -23.32 -15.08 -4.07
CA PHE A 55 -24.01 -13.92 -3.54
C PHE A 55 -24.78 -13.18 -4.65
N ASP A 56 -25.74 -12.39 -4.23
CA ASP A 56 -26.45 -11.43 -5.10
C ASP A 56 -25.87 -10.03 -4.87
N TRP A 57 -25.72 -9.26 -5.93
CA TRP A 57 -25.25 -7.89 -5.87
C TRP A 57 -26.24 -6.95 -6.54
N SER A 58 -26.58 -5.87 -5.85
CA SER A 58 -27.48 -4.83 -6.37
C SER A 58 -26.79 -3.47 -6.29
N ILE A 59 -26.92 -2.69 -7.35
CA ILE A 59 -26.30 -1.36 -7.47
C ILE A 59 -27.22 -0.40 -8.23
N ARG A 60 -27.14 0.89 -7.95
CA ARG A 60 -27.60 1.95 -8.84
C ARG A 60 -26.42 2.53 -9.61
N ASP A 61 -26.57 2.66 -10.91
CA ASP A 61 -25.55 3.29 -11.75
C ASP A 61 -25.57 4.83 -11.61
N LYS A 62 -24.66 5.52 -12.31
CA LYS A 62 -24.57 7.00 -12.32
C LYS A 62 -25.86 7.70 -12.81
N LYS A 63 -26.78 6.97 -13.44
CA LYS A 63 -28.08 7.46 -13.91
C LYS A 63 -29.22 7.02 -12.98
N GLU A 64 -28.92 6.60 -11.77
CA GLU A 64 -29.87 6.11 -10.76
C GLU A 64 -30.67 4.85 -11.20
N LYS A 65 -30.29 4.20 -12.29
CA LYS A 65 -30.94 2.96 -12.74
C LYS A 65 -30.49 1.80 -11.85
N PHE A 66 -31.48 1.05 -11.35
CA PHE A 66 -31.25 -0.14 -10.52
C PHE A 66 -30.79 -1.34 -11.37
N HIS A 67 -29.77 -2.02 -10.92
CA HIS A 67 -29.28 -3.27 -11.48
C HIS A 67 -29.20 -4.33 -10.38
N ARG A 68 -29.57 -5.57 -10.69
CA ARG A 68 -29.41 -6.73 -9.83
C ARG A 68 -28.71 -7.84 -10.60
N PHE A 69 -27.69 -8.41 -9.99
CA PHE A 69 -26.93 -9.55 -10.48
C PHE A 69 -27.05 -10.66 -9.46
N THR A 70 -27.45 -11.85 -9.88
CA THR A 70 -27.72 -13.00 -9.02
C THR A 70 -26.71 -14.11 -9.26
N ASP A 71 -26.59 -15.03 -8.29
CA ASP A 71 -25.72 -16.22 -8.38
C ASP A 71 -24.26 -15.93 -8.73
N LEU A 72 -23.72 -14.79 -8.31
CA LEU A 72 -22.33 -14.43 -8.53
C LEU A 72 -21.42 -15.28 -7.60
N THR A 73 -20.33 -15.77 -8.13
CA THR A 73 -19.19 -16.21 -7.34
C THR A 73 -18.16 -15.08 -7.26
N PRO A 74 -17.24 -15.04 -6.27
CA PRO A 74 -16.16 -14.05 -6.21
C PRO A 74 -15.38 -13.94 -7.53
N GLN A 75 -15.06 -15.07 -8.18
CA GLN A 75 -14.34 -15.09 -9.46
C GLN A 75 -15.18 -14.52 -10.61
N SER A 76 -16.48 -14.88 -10.69
CA SER A 76 -17.36 -14.35 -11.74
C SER A 76 -17.62 -12.85 -11.56
N PHE A 77 -17.72 -12.38 -10.32
CA PHE A 77 -17.81 -10.96 -10.01
C PHE A 77 -16.56 -10.20 -10.46
N PHE A 78 -15.37 -10.70 -10.07
CA PHE A 78 -14.09 -10.09 -10.48
C PHE A 78 -14.00 -9.98 -11.99
N LYS A 79 -14.18 -11.10 -12.71
CA LYS A 79 -14.08 -11.15 -14.17
C LYS A 79 -15.09 -10.26 -14.89
N LYS A 80 -16.31 -10.12 -14.36
CA LYS A 80 -17.40 -9.43 -15.05
C LYS A 80 -17.50 -7.94 -14.70
N HIS A 81 -17.13 -7.57 -13.47
CA HIS A 81 -17.40 -6.23 -12.93
C HIS A 81 -16.15 -5.46 -12.52
N VAL A 82 -15.03 -6.14 -12.28
CA VAL A 82 -13.74 -5.51 -11.98
C VAL A 82 -12.84 -5.51 -13.21
N ASP A 83 -12.60 -6.67 -13.82
CA ASP A 83 -11.91 -6.90 -15.11
C ASP A 83 -10.57 -6.14 -15.23
N ILE A 84 -9.78 -6.16 -14.16
CA ILE A 84 -8.46 -5.53 -14.10
C ILE A 84 -7.38 -6.61 -14.06
N ASP A 85 -6.42 -6.55 -14.98
CA ASP A 85 -5.20 -7.36 -14.86
C ASP A 85 -4.19 -6.66 -13.94
N LEU A 86 -4.05 -7.18 -12.72
CA LEU A 86 -3.12 -6.64 -11.74
C LEU A 86 -1.66 -6.72 -12.20
N ASN A 87 -1.33 -7.61 -13.14
CA ASN A 87 0.01 -7.69 -13.71
C ASN A 87 0.33 -6.48 -14.60
N ASP A 88 -0.65 -5.69 -15.00
CA ASP A 88 -0.42 -4.47 -15.77
C ASP A 88 0.01 -3.27 -14.92
N PHE A 89 0.13 -3.45 -13.62
CA PHE A 89 0.55 -2.40 -12.71
C PHE A 89 2.00 -2.59 -12.24
N VAL A 90 2.65 -1.48 -11.93
CA VAL A 90 4.05 -1.39 -11.49
C VAL A 90 4.10 -0.52 -10.24
N CYS A 91 4.75 -1.02 -9.18
CA CYS A 91 5.02 -0.25 -7.97
C CYS A 91 6.30 0.57 -8.17
N LEU A 92 6.16 1.88 -8.18
CA LEU A 92 7.27 2.84 -8.18
C LEU A 92 7.44 3.39 -6.78
N ILE A 93 8.67 3.41 -6.28
CA ILE A 93 8.98 3.97 -4.95
C ILE A 93 9.96 5.12 -5.06
N ASN A 94 9.97 5.98 -4.05
CA ASN A 94 11.05 6.92 -3.81
C ASN A 94 11.68 6.62 -2.45
N ASP A 95 12.78 5.92 -2.49
CA ASP A 95 13.66 5.62 -1.37
C ASP A 95 15.00 6.32 -1.58
N PRO A 96 15.22 7.49 -0.97
CA PRO A 96 16.41 8.30 -1.19
C PRO A 96 17.60 7.92 -0.28
N ARG A 97 17.54 6.78 0.41
CA ARG A 97 18.64 6.36 1.29
C ARG A 97 19.92 6.08 0.49
N PRO A 98 21.13 6.34 1.03
CA PRO A 98 22.37 6.30 0.26
C PRO A 98 22.76 4.90 -0.24
N PHE A 99 22.15 3.84 0.29
CA PHE A 99 22.41 2.45 -0.12
C PHE A 99 21.31 1.86 -1.02
N THR A 100 20.32 2.67 -1.42
CA THR A 100 19.24 2.31 -2.34
C THR A 100 19.33 3.13 -3.63
N ASP A 101 20.02 2.58 -4.61
CA ASP A 101 20.22 3.26 -5.89
C ASP A 101 18.91 3.51 -6.63
N TYR A 102 18.78 4.66 -7.28
CA TYR A 102 17.71 4.90 -8.24
C TYR A 102 17.88 4.06 -9.51
N ASN A 103 16.77 3.82 -10.20
CA ASN A 103 16.69 2.97 -11.40
C ASN A 103 17.06 1.50 -11.15
N LYS A 104 16.92 1.03 -9.92
CA LYS A 104 17.07 -0.37 -9.51
C LYS A 104 15.76 -0.90 -8.98
N THR A 105 15.58 -2.21 -9.10
CA THR A 105 14.45 -2.92 -8.49
C THR A 105 14.82 -3.49 -7.15
N TYR A 106 13.87 -3.41 -6.21
CA TYR A 106 14.00 -3.89 -4.85
C TYR A 106 12.81 -4.78 -4.48
N THR A 107 13.03 -5.65 -3.52
CA THR A 107 12.00 -6.37 -2.78
C THR A 107 12.38 -6.38 -1.30
N VAL A 108 11.40 -6.66 -0.45
CA VAL A 108 11.66 -6.84 0.99
C VAL A 108 11.44 -8.32 1.32
N ASP A 109 12.38 -8.92 2.03
CA ASP A 109 12.29 -10.34 2.40
C ASP A 109 11.04 -10.61 3.25
N TYR A 110 10.35 -11.71 2.96
CA TYR A 110 9.14 -12.16 3.63
C TYR A 110 7.93 -11.22 3.57
N LEU A 111 7.96 -10.21 2.70
CA LEU A 111 6.85 -9.26 2.56
C LEU A 111 5.63 -9.85 1.83
N GLY A 112 5.82 -10.90 1.05
CA GLY A 112 4.73 -11.56 0.31
C GLY A 112 3.64 -12.12 1.22
N ASN A 113 2.38 -11.84 0.90
CA ASN A 113 1.21 -12.31 1.66
C ASN A 113 0.83 -13.77 1.40
N VAL A 114 1.41 -14.40 0.38
CA VAL A 114 1.19 -15.81 0.01
C VAL A 114 2.52 -16.49 -0.24
N TYR A 115 2.80 -17.55 0.53
CA TYR A 115 4.01 -18.36 0.30
C TYR A 115 3.95 -19.02 -1.10
N GLY A 116 5.02 -18.83 -1.89
CA GLY A 116 5.09 -19.30 -3.28
C GLY A 116 4.29 -18.44 -4.28
N GLY A 117 3.67 -17.35 -3.83
CA GLY A 117 3.04 -16.35 -4.69
C GLY A 117 4.05 -15.36 -5.29
N ASN A 118 3.53 -14.35 -5.99
CA ASN A 118 4.36 -13.28 -6.56
C ASN A 118 5.06 -12.50 -5.44
N ILE A 119 6.33 -12.22 -5.65
CA ILE A 119 7.09 -11.32 -4.77
C ILE A 119 6.65 -9.87 -5.03
N ILE A 120 6.65 -9.06 -3.97
CA ILE A 120 6.48 -7.62 -4.11
C ILE A 120 7.76 -7.06 -4.75
N ARG A 121 7.58 -6.23 -5.76
CA ARG A 121 8.69 -5.64 -6.51
C ARG A 121 8.50 -4.15 -6.60
N TYR A 122 9.54 -3.40 -6.28
CA TYR A 122 9.58 -1.95 -6.30
C TYR A 122 10.62 -1.46 -7.32
N LEU A 123 10.29 -0.48 -8.14
CA LEU A 123 11.28 0.26 -8.93
C LEU A 123 11.56 1.59 -8.23
N ASN A 124 12.79 1.76 -7.73
CA ASN A 124 13.20 2.98 -7.04
C ASN A 124 13.54 4.08 -8.05
N LEU A 125 12.91 5.24 -7.89
CA LEU A 125 13.02 6.39 -8.80
C LEU A 125 13.14 7.70 -8.03
N GLU A 126 13.60 8.74 -8.73
CA GLU A 126 13.53 10.11 -8.24
C GLU A 126 12.06 10.52 -8.01
N ASN A 127 11.84 11.37 -7.02
CA ASN A 127 10.49 11.81 -6.64
C ASN A 127 9.74 12.50 -7.81
N GLU A 128 10.46 13.23 -8.64
CA GLU A 128 9.92 13.89 -9.83
C GLU A 128 9.35 12.88 -10.87
N ASP A 129 9.95 11.69 -11.00
CA ASP A 129 9.40 10.65 -11.86
C ASP A 129 8.09 10.09 -11.29
N LEU A 130 7.98 9.90 -9.96
CA LEU A 130 6.74 9.49 -9.33
C LEU A 130 5.62 10.51 -9.61
N LYS A 131 5.89 11.80 -9.39
CA LYS A 131 4.95 12.91 -9.71
C LYS A 131 4.53 12.88 -11.18
N LYS A 132 5.50 12.81 -12.09
CA LYS A 132 5.27 12.79 -13.54
C LYS A 132 4.32 11.68 -13.97
N TYR A 133 4.53 10.44 -13.51
CA TYR A 133 3.68 9.31 -13.90
C TYR A 133 2.33 9.33 -13.20
N THR A 134 2.26 9.83 -11.97
CA THR A 134 0.99 10.10 -11.28
C THR A 134 0.16 11.14 -12.03
N ILE A 135 0.75 12.26 -12.43
CA ILE A 135 0.07 13.31 -13.22
C ILE A 135 -0.42 12.75 -14.56
N LYS A 136 0.43 11.96 -15.24
CA LYS A 136 0.08 11.33 -16.53
C LYS A 136 -1.11 10.37 -16.40
N SER A 137 -1.16 9.58 -15.33
CA SER A 137 -2.27 8.67 -15.04
C SER A 137 -3.55 9.45 -14.77
N ILE A 138 -3.52 10.43 -13.85
CA ILE A 138 -4.68 11.25 -13.50
C ILE A 138 -5.24 11.98 -14.72
N LYS A 139 -4.39 12.54 -15.60
CA LYS A 139 -4.83 13.19 -16.85
C LYS A 139 -5.47 12.23 -17.85
N ALA A 140 -5.28 10.93 -17.67
CA ALA A 140 -5.92 9.88 -18.47
C ALA A 140 -7.11 9.22 -17.74
N ASP A 141 -7.66 9.88 -16.72
CA ASP A 141 -8.75 9.37 -15.86
C ASP A 141 -8.44 8.05 -15.15
N ASP A 142 -7.16 7.73 -14.96
CA ASP A 142 -6.71 6.59 -14.17
C ASP A 142 -6.29 7.05 -12.76
N PRO A 143 -7.07 6.80 -11.71
CA PRO A 143 -6.68 7.08 -10.34
C PRO A 143 -5.44 6.28 -9.93
N VAL A 144 -4.62 6.84 -9.04
CA VAL A 144 -3.34 6.24 -8.66
C VAL A 144 -3.32 5.88 -7.18
N TRP A 145 -3.23 4.58 -6.90
CA TRP A 145 -3.00 4.09 -5.55
C TRP A 145 -1.58 4.49 -5.09
N PHE A 146 -1.46 4.91 -3.82
CA PHE A 146 -0.18 5.32 -3.26
C PHE A 146 -0.04 4.97 -1.78
N GLY A 147 1.21 4.82 -1.32
CA GLY A 147 1.60 4.59 0.06
C GLY A 147 2.37 5.78 0.64
N CYS A 148 2.01 6.18 1.86
CA CYS A 148 2.59 7.34 2.54
C CYS A 148 2.66 7.19 4.05
N ASP A 149 3.33 8.12 4.74
CA ASP A 149 3.24 8.29 6.19
C ASP A 149 2.16 9.32 6.55
N VAL A 150 0.90 8.87 6.55
CA VAL A 150 -0.27 9.74 6.71
C VAL A 150 -0.33 10.48 8.05
N GLY A 151 0.35 9.98 9.08
CA GLY A 151 0.35 10.59 10.42
C GLY A 151 1.16 11.88 10.53
N LYS A 152 1.98 12.21 9.54
CA LYS A 152 2.88 13.35 9.56
C LYS A 152 2.21 14.60 8.98
N PHE A 153 2.22 15.70 9.72
CA PHE A 153 1.73 17.02 9.26
C PHE A 153 0.36 16.93 8.55
N PHE A 154 -0.58 16.26 9.20
CA PHE A 154 -1.93 16.04 8.70
C PHE A 154 -2.99 16.50 9.72
N THR A 155 -3.92 17.32 9.31
CA THR A 155 -5.11 17.66 10.08
C THR A 155 -6.33 16.90 9.58
N ARG A 156 -6.76 15.89 10.35
CA ARG A 156 -7.92 15.06 10.00
C ARG A 156 -9.21 15.84 9.92
N GLN A 157 -9.36 16.83 10.80
CA GLN A 157 -10.58 17.65 10.85
C GLN A 157 -10.83 18.39 9.53
N PHE A 158 -9.78 18.88 8.88
CA PHE A 158 -9.89 19.66 7.66
C PHE A 158 -9.50 18.88 6.40
N GLY A 159 -8.99 17.65 6.56
CA GLY A 159 -8.53 16.86 5.42
C GLY A 159 -7.35 17.48 4.68
N VAL A 160 -6.37 18.06 5.42
CA VAL A 160 -5.23 18.77 4.82
C VAL A 160 -3.92 18.15 5.28
N MET A 161 -3.08 17.77 4.29
CA MET A 161 -1.70 17.32 4.44
C MET A 161 -0.78 18.44 3.93
N ASP A 162 -0.07 19.11 4.85
CA ASP A 162 0.81 20.23 4.51
C ASP A 162 1.96 20.31 5.51
N THR A 163 3.20 20.43 5.01
CA THR A 163 4.40 20.53 5.85
C THR A 163 4.44 21.79 6.72
N SER A 164 3.63 22.80 6.40
CA SER A 164 3.53 24.06 7.15
C SER A 164 2.41 24.12 8.19
N LEU A 165 1.68 23.00 8.42
CA LEU A 165 0.56 22.96 9.40
C LEU A 165 1.00 23.26 10.84
N PHE A 166 2.21 22.87 11.21
CA PHE A 166 2.72 22.97 12.57
C PHE A 166 4.10 23.62 12.55
N GLU A 167 4.21 24.79 13.20
CA GLU A 167 5.47 25.55 13.30
C GLU A 167 6.27 25.11 14.54
N PHE A 168 6.60 23.81 14.64
CA PHE A 168 7.29 23.24 15.80
C PHE A 168 8.62 23.92 16.08
N ASP A 169 9.37 24.27 15.05
CA ASP A 169 10.66 24.96 15.17
C ASP A 169 10.53 26.30 15.91
N LYS A 170 9.50 27.08 15.57
CA LYS A 170 9.20 28.34 16.25
C LYS A 170 8.71 28.14 17.66
N PHE A 171 7.85 27.12 17.86
CA PHE A 171 7.25 26.85 19.16
C PHE A 171 8.28 26.38 20.18
N TYR A 172 9.18 25.48 19.78
CA TYR A 172 10.20 24.91 20.68
C TYR A 172 11.55 25.65 20.64
N GLY A 173 11.75 26.58 19.69
CA GLY A 173 13.01 27.29 19.54
C GLY A 173 14.18 26.40 19.10
N THR A 174 13.89 25.29 18.39
CA THR A 174 14.88 24.35 17.88
C THR A 174 14.46 23.84 16.51
N SER A 175 15.39 23.32 15.70
CA SER A 175 15.08 22.78 14.38
C SER A 175 14.78 21.27 14.44
N PHE A 176 13.85 20.82 13.58
CA PHE A 176 13.53 19.40 13.33
C PHE A 176 13.88 19.08 11.86
N GLY A 177 15.18 19.03 11.57
CA GLY A 177 15.74 19.14 10.23
C GLY A 177 16.07 17.84 9.49
N MET A 178 15.54 16.67 9.89
CA MET A 178 15.80 15.42 9.17
C MET A 178 15.25 15.46 7.74
N SER A 179 16.08 15.10 6.77
CA SER A 179 15.65 14.83 5.40
C SER A 179 14.78 13.58 5.31
N LYS A 180 14.11 13.36 4.16
CA LYS A 180 13.32 12.15 3.90
C LYS A 180 14.17 10.87 4.05
N SER A 181 15.42 10.89 3.58
CA SER A 181 16.38 9.80 3.73
C SER A 181 16.65 9.50 5.21
N GLU A 182 17.03 10.52 5.96
CA GLU A 182 17.35 10.36 7.38
C GLU A 182 16.16 9.88 8.19
N ARG A 183 14.94 10.36 7.91
CA ARG A 183 13.74 9.86 8.59
C ARG A 183 13.49 8.37 8.36
N LEU A 184 13.77 7.86 7.16
CA LEU A 184 13.70 6.44 6.86
C LEU A 184 14.81 5.65 7.59
N GLU A 185 16.03 6.15 7.59
CA GLU A 185 17.18 5.50 8.22
C GLU A 185 17.06 5.42 9.74
N TYR A 186 16.56 6.49 10.36
CA TYR A 186 16.43 6.58 11.83
C TYR A 186 15.04 6.18 12.35
N GLY A 187 14.15 5.68 11.47
CA GLY A 187 12.83 5.15 11.87
C GLY A 187 11.83 6.21 12.32
N ASP A 188 12.03 7.47 11.93
CA ASP A 188 11.07 8.56 12.20
C ASP A 188 9.89 8.53 11.21
N SER A 189 10.06 7.97 10.02
CA SER A 189 9.00 7.85 9.02
C SER A 189 8.99 6.48 8.35
N VAL A 190 7.79 5.94 8.14
CA VAL A 190 7.54 4.69 7.41
C VAL A 190 6.20 4.79 6.69
N MET A 191 5.95 3.94 5.69
CA MET A 191 4.62 3.85 5.10
C MET A 191 3.62 3.29 6.11
N THR A 192 2.59 4.07 6.44
CA THR A 192 1.57 3.72 7.44
C THR A 192 0.18 3.59 6.86
N HIS A 193 -0.06 4.13 5.66
CA HIS A 193 -1.39 4.18 5.07
C HIS A 193 -1.34 4.24 3.55
N ALA A 194 -2.39 3.69 2.93
CA ALA A 194 -2.59 3.73 1.49
C ALA A 194 -3.86 4.51 1.15
N MET A 195 -3.79 5.34 0.11
CA MET A 195 -4.89 6.16 -0.38
C MET A 195 -4.85 6.23 -1.92
N LEU A 196 -5.73 7.05 -2.51
CA LEU A 196 -5.89 7.16 -3.95
C LEU A 196 -5.77 8.61 -4.42
N PHE A 197 -4.85 8.89 -5.35
CA PHE A 197 -4.84 10.17 -6.06
C PHE A 197 -5.94 10.19 -7.12
N THR A 198 -6.83 11.18 -7.04
CA THR A 198 -7.98 11.36 -7.97
C THR A 198 -7.98 12.70 -8.69
N GLY A 199 -7.02 13.58 -8.40
CA GLY A 199 -6.88 14.86 -9.06
C GLY A 199 -5.56 15.56 -8.71
N VAL A 200 -5.19 16.52 -9.53
CA VAL A 200 -4.00 17.37 -9.33
C VAL A 200 -4.27 18.79 -9.80
N ASP A 201 -3.89 19.77 -9.01
CA ASP A 201 -3.85 21.18 -9.35
C ASP A 201 -2.46 21.54 -9.90
N LEU A 202 -2.41 22.02 -11.14
CA LEU A 202 -1.16 22.35 -11.84
C LEU A 202 -1.08 23.85 -12.15
N LYS A 203 0.05 24.44 -11.82
CA LYS A 203 0.43 25.78 -12.27
C LYS A 203 1.74 25.67 -13.07
N ASP A 204 1.74 26.17 -14.30
CA ASP A 204 2.91 26.11 -15.20
C ASP A 204 3.47 24.67 -15.34
N ASN A 205 2.58 23.68 -15.44
CA ASN A 205 2.86 22.24 -15.46
C ASN A 205 3.53 21.66 -14.19
N LYS A 206 3.63 22.45 -13.12
CA LYS A 206 4.12 21.99 -11.81
C LYS A 206 2.95 21.71 -10.87
N PRO A 207 2.96 20.61 -10.12
CA PRO A 207 1.93 20.33 -9.15
C PRO A 207 1.99 21.32 -7.98
N LEU A 208 0.83 21.76 -7.54
CA LEU A 208 0.67 22.58 -6.34
C LEU A 208 -0.01 21.76 -5.24
N LYS A 209 -1.06 21.03 -5.63
CA LYS A 209 -1.89 20.24 -4.71
C LYS A 209 -2.40 18.99 -5.40
N TRP A 210 -2.67 17.99 -4.60
CA TRP A 210 -3.20 16.70 -5.01
C TRP A 210 -4.52 16.46 -4.30
N ARG A 211 -5.53 15.99 -5.03
CA ARG A 211 -6.78 15.52 -4.44
C ARG A 211 -6.63 14.04 -4.11
N VAL A 212 -6.87 13.72 -2.86
CA VAL A 212 -6.73 12.37 -2.31
C VAL A 212 -8.10 11.86 -1.91
N GLU A 213 -8.46 10.64 -2.34
CA GLU A 213 -9.60 9.89 -1.83
C GLU A 213 -9.13 8.94 -0.74
N ASN A 214 -9.80 9.01 0.43
CA ASN A 214 -9.45 8.24 1.60
C ASN A 214 -10.56 7.23 1.94
N SER A 215 -10.22 6.20 2.73
CA SER A 215 -11.14 5.12 3.11
C SER A 215 -11.83 5.32 4.47
N TRP A 216 -11.81 6.55 5.03
CA TRP A 216 -12.32 6.82 6.37
C TRP A 216 -13.78 7.32 6.42
N GLY A 217 -14.48 7.24 5.31
CA GLY A 217 -15.89 7.59 5.18
C GLY A 217 -16.13 9.05 4.80
N PRO A 218 -17.39 9.41 4.49
CA PRO A 218 -17.75 10.72 3.98
C PRO A 218 -17.71 11.86 5.01
N ASP A 219 -17.64 11.53 6.29
CA ASP A 219 -17.58 12.53 7.37
C ASP A 219 -16.13 13.04 7.61
N HIS A 220 -15.16 12.47 6.87
CA HIS A 220 -13.77 12.87 6.91
C HIS A 220 -13.44 13.81 5.76
N GLY A 221 -12.64 14.86 6.03
CA GLY A 221 -12.26 15.87 5.03
C GLY A 221 -13.46 16.48 4.30
N GLU A 222 -13.36 16.66 3.00
CA GLU A 222 -14.49 17.08 2.16
C GLU A 222 -15.14 15.83 1.53
N LYS A 223 -16.15 15.26 2.19
CA LYS A 223 -16.88 14.06 1.73
C LYS A 223 -16.00 12.85 1.43
N GLY A 224 -15.01 12.62 2.30
CA GLY A 224 -14.05 11.51 2.16
C GLY A 224 -12.81 11.85 1.33
N PHE A 225 -12.66 13.10 0.89
CA PHE A 225 -11.50 13.60 0.15
C PHE A 225 -10.64 14.51 1.01
N ASP A 226 -9.33 14.38 0.81
CA ASP A 226 -8.30 15.20 1.43
C ASP A 226 -7.54 16.00 0.36
N ILE A 227 -6.84 17.04 0.80
CA ILE A 227 -5.90 17.81 -0.01
C ILE A 227 -4.49 17.59 0.52
N MET A 228 -3.58 17.22 -0.38
CA MET A 228 -2.15 17.09 -0.11
C MET A 228 -1.42 18.20 -0.87
N THR A 229 -0.56 18.97 -0.19
CA THR A 229 0.32 19.93 -0.87
C THR A 229 1.51 19.21 -1.52
N ASP A 230 2.08 19.80 -2.57
CA ASP A 230 3.24 19.21 -3.25
C ASP A 230 4.48 19.09 -2.35
N PRO A 231 4.81 20.06 -1.45
CA PRO A 231 5.85 19.88 -0.44
C PRO A 231 5.62 18.69 0.49
N TRP A 232 4.35 18.37 0.82
CA TRP A 232 4.05 17.19 1.63
C TRP A 232 4.28 15.88 0.85
N PHE A 233 3.91 15.86 -0.42
CA PHE A 233 4.22 14.75 -1.33
C PHE A 233 5.72 14.45 -1.30
N ASP A 234 6.57 15.47 -1.44
CA ASP A 234 8.03 15.31 -1.43
C ASP A 234 8.56 14.66 -0.16
N GLN A 235 7.95 14.92 0.98
CA GLN A 235 8.47 14.52 2.27
C GLN A 235 7.95 13.18 2.76
N PHE A 236 6.68 12.82 2.48
CA PHE A 236 6.00 11.73 3.17
C PHE A 236 5.32 10.72 2.25
N MET A 237 5.35 10.91 0.93
CA MET A 237 4.88 9.95 -0.04
C MET A 237 6.04 9.03 -0.45
N TYR A 238 5.81 7.72 -0.50
CA TYR A 238 6.85 6.73 -0.73
C TYR A 238 6.59 5.82 -1.93
N GLU A 239 5.34 5.51 -2.24
CA GLU A 239 4.97 4.54 -3.26
C GLU A 239 3.81 5.02 -4.11
N VAL A 240 3.85 4.77 -5.42
CA VAL A 240 2.71 4.89 -6.33
C VAL A 240 2.60 3.65 -7.20
N VAL A 241 1.37 3.23 -7.49
CA VAL A 241 1.08 2.09 -8.36
C VAL A 241 0.56 2.60 -9.70
N ILE A 242 1.36 2.40 -10.75
CA ILE A 242 1.13 2.98 -12.07
C ILE A 242 0.86 1.87 -13.09
N HIS A 243 -0.19 2.03 -13.91
CA HIS A 243 -0.45 1.13 -15.03
C HIS A 243 0.66 1.25 -16.09
N LYS A 244 1.16 0.13 -16.59
CA LYS A 244 2.26 0.03 -17.57
C LYS A 244 2.07 0.90 -18.81
N LYS A 245 0.81 1.12 -19.26
CA LYS A 245 0.49 1.99 -20.40
C LYS A 245 0.99 3.43 -20.25
N HIS A 246 1.21 3.90 -19.01
CA HIS A 246 1.72 5.24 -18.71
C HIS A 246 3.24 5.30 -18.64
N LEU A 247 3.91 4.17 -18.49
CA LEU A 247 5.37 4.05 -18.35
C LEU A 247 6.08 4.02 -19.71
N THR A 248 7.37 4.31 -19.70
CA THR A 248 8.22 4.10 -20.88
C THR A 248 8.64 2.63 -20.98
N LYS A 249 8.98 2.17 -22.20
CA LYS A 249 9.52 0.82 -22.40
C LYS A 249 10.75 0.56 -21.53
N LYS A 250 11.64 1.56 -21.41
CA LYS A 250 12.84 1.48 -20.55
C LYS A 250 12.47 1.18 -19.09
N MET A 251 11.45 1.83 -18.53
CA MET A 251 11.02 1.59 -17.15
C MET A 251 10.42 0.20 -16.96
N ILE A 252 9.63 -0.26 -17.93
CA ILE A 252 9.06 -1.61 -17.88
C ILE A 252 10.18 -2.66 -17.93
N GLU A 253 11.21 -2.45 -18.73
CA GLU A 253 12.37 -3.38 -18.76
C GLU A 253 13.18 -3.32 -17.47
N MET A 254 13.39 -2.13 -16.88
CA MET A 254 14.04 -2.03 -15.57
C MET A 254 13.23 -2.76 -14.48
N TYR A 255 11.91 -2.65 -14.49
CA TYR A 255 11.05 -3.33 -13.52
C TYR A 255 11.10 -4.86 -13.59
N LYS A 256 11.48 -5.42 -14.75
CA LYS A 256 11.62 -6.87 -14.96
C LYS A 256 12.94 -7.43 -14.43
N THR A 257 13.92 -6.59 -14.12
CA THR A 257 15.21 -7.05 -13.60
C THR A 257 15.04 -7.72 -12.22
N ASP A 258 15.95 -8.64 -11.88
CA ASP A 258 15.91 -9.29 -10.58
C ASP A 258 16.07 -8.26 -9.46
N PRO A 259 15.16 -8.25 -8.48
CA PRO A 259 15.19 -7.25 -7.44
C PRO A 259 16.30 -7.52 -6.42
N ILE A 260 16.91 -6.45 -5.93
CA ILE A 260 17.81 -6.47 -4.79
C ILE A 260 16.94 -6.68 -3.53
N SER A 261 17.30 -7.67 -2.70
CA SER A 261 16.54 -7.97 -1.48
C SER A 261 16.94 -7.03 -0.35
N LEU A 262 15.95 -6.41 0.26
CA LEU A 262 16.06 -5.64 1.50
C LEU A 262 15.66 -6.52 2.68
N PRO A 263 16.18 -6.27 3.89
CA PRO A 263 15.87 -7.10 5.05
C PRO A 263 14.40 -6.99 5.47
N PRO A 264 13.84 -7.99 6.19
CA PRO A 264 12.41 -8.03 6.56
C PRO A 264 11.91 -6.85 7.39
N TRP A 265 12.80 -6.15 8.06
CA TRP A 265 12.50 -4.96 8.89
C TRP A 265 12.70 -3.65 8.14
N ASP A 266 12.93 -3.70 6.84
CA ASP A 266 13.11 -2.49 6.04
C ASP A 266 11.84 -1.63 6.05
N PRO A 267 11.96 -0.29 6.24
CA PRO A 267 10.80 0.60 6.28
C PRO A 267 9.96 0.59 5.01
N MET A 268 10.52 0.20 3.85
CA MET A 268 9.76 0.05 2.61
C MET A 268 8.78 -1.13 2.63
N GLY A 269 8.88 -2.03 3.61
CA GLY A 269 7.93 -3.12 3.83
C GLY A 269 6.81 -2.82 4.83
N SER A 270 6.76 -1.64 5.40
CA SER A 270 5.91 -1.34 6.57
C SER A 270 4.40 -1.37 6.31
N LEU A 271 3.93 -1.15 5.08
CA LEU A 271 2.49 -1.25 4.74
C LEU A 271 1.92 -2.66 4.85
N ALA A 272 2.76 -3.69 4.79
CA ALA A 272 2.35 -5.09 4.86
C ALA A 272 2.49 -5.68 6.28
N ASN A 273 2.89 -4.90 7.27
CA ASN A 273 3.09 -5.32 8.66
C ASN A 273 1.89 -5.04 9.57
#